data_d97e9f211465f5aee15c782134904602
#
_entry.id   d97e9f211465f5aee15c782134904602
#
_cell.length_a   1.000
_cell.length_b   1.000
_cell.length_c   1.000
_cell.angle_alpha   90.00
_cell.angle_beta   90.00
_cell.angle_gamma   90.00
#
_symmetry.space_group_name_H-M   'P 1'
#
loop_
_entity.id
_entity.type
_entity.pdbx_description
1 polymer ?
#
loop_
_entity_poly.entity_id
_entity_poly.type
_entity_poly.pdbx_seq_one_letter_code
_entity_poly.pdbx_strand_id
1 'polypeptide(L)'
;MDDQFIKTSPDKEKAKSILKMAETTLEMIQTIDLERFPSNAAKEYYDVIRELISAVLLLDGYKTYGEGAHKKTIEYLSKNYKEFTEYEISAIEDLRTLRNRIAYDGFFVQKDYVTRKEKTLDSVIHKLRTMIKHKLQ
;
A
#
# COMPACT_ATOMS: atom_id res chain seq x y z
N MET A 1 20.74 2.30 -7.06
CA MET A 1 19.70 1.91 -6.10
C MET A 1 20.04 2.46 -4.72
N ASP A 2 19.02 2.84 -3.97
CA ASP A 2 19.15 3.40 -2.63
C ASP A 2 19.73 2.38 -1.64
N ASP A 3 20.43 2.84 -0.61
CA ASP A 3 21.04 2.00 0.45
C ASP A 3 20.01 1.14 1.18
N GLN A 4 18.73 1.56 1.18
CA GLN A 4 17.66 0.83 1.87
C GLN A 4 17.09 -0.32 1.04
N PHE A 5 17.63 -0.56 -0.15
CA PHE A 5 17.21 -1.67 -1.01
C PHE A 5 18.32 -2.74 -1.02
N ILE A 6 17.90 -3.98 -0.84
CA ILE A 6 18.76 -5.14 -0.95
C ILE A 6 18.29 -5.96 -2.13
N LYS A 7 19.18 -6.26 -3.06
CA LYS A 7 18.90 -7.13 -4.18
C LYS A 7 18.77 -8.58 -3.68
N THR A 8 17.75 -9.28 -4.14
CA THR A 8 17.51 -10.67 -3.73
C THR A 8 16.89 -11.43 -4.90
N SER A 9 16.80 -12.74 -4.79
CA SER A 9 16.08 -13.55 -5.77
C SER A 9 14.59 -13.27 -5.64
N PRO A 10 13.83 -13.17 -6.75
CA PRO A 10 12.38 -13.03 -6.69
C PRO A 10 11.74 -14.16 -5.88
N ASP A 11 10.80 -13.81 -5.03
CA ASP A 11 10.14 -14.77 -4.15
C ASP A 11 8.63 -14.80 -4.48
N LYS A 12 8.28 -15.68 -5.40
CA LYS A 12 6.90 -15.80 -5.88
C LYS A 12 5.95 -16.34 -4.80
N GLU A 13 6.40 -17.30 -4.01
CA GLU A 13 5.55 -17.91 -2.99
C GLU A 13 5.21 -16.90 -1.89
N LYS A 14 6.19 -16.13 -1.45
CA LYS A 14 5.96 -15.07 -0.47
C LYS A 14 5.04 -13.98 -1.02
N ALA A 15 5.25 -13.59 -2.28
CA ALA A 15 4.40 -12.59 -2.94
C ALA A 15 2.95 -13.06 -3.06
N LYS A 16 2.72 -14.34 -3.37
CA LYS A 16 1.37 -14.93 -3.40
C LYS A 16 0.70 -14.86 -2.03
N SER A 17 1.45 -15.18 -0.98
CA SER A 17 0.95 -15.16 0.39
C SER A 17 0.56 -13.73 0.80
N ILE A 18 1.41 -12.76 0.48
CA ILE A 18 1.14 -11.35 0.76
C ILE A 18 -0.11 -10.88 0.01
N LEU A 19 -0.22 -11.24 -1.27
CA LEU A 19 -1.40 -10.90 -2.07
C LEU A 19 -2.67 -11.46 -1.43
N LYS A 20 -2.64 -12.71 -1.01
CA LYS A 20 -3.79 -13.36 -0.38
C LYS A 20 -4.17 -12.64 0.93
N MET A 21 -3.20 -12.28 1.75
CA MET A 21 -3.46 -11.55 2.99
C MET A 21 -4.05 -10.17 2.70
N ALA A 22 -3.50 -9.45 1.72
CA ALA A 22 -4.01 -8.14 1.33
C ALA A 22 -5.46 -8.24 0.84
N GLU A 23 -5.78 -9.25 0.03
CA GLU A 23 -7.14 -9.47 -0.47
C GLU A 23 -8.11 -9.82 0.68
N THR A 24 -7.64 -10.58 1.66
CA THR A 24 -8.43 -10.91 2.85
C THR A 24 -8.72 -9.64 3.67
N THR A 25 -7.71 -8.78 3.84
CA THR A 25 -7.90 -7.50 4.54
C THR A 25 -8.88 -6.58 3.79
N LEU A 26 -8.84 -6.58 2.45
CA LEU A 26 -9.80 -5.83 1.66
C LEU A 26 -11.24 -6.28 1.92
N GLU A 27 -11.47 -7.58 2.04
CA GLU A 27 -12.78 -8.11 2.41
C GLU A 27 -13.22 -7.58 3.78
N MET A 28 -12.31 -7.58 4.75
CA MET A 28 -12.58 -7.07 6.09
C MET A 28 -12.93 -5.58 6.04
N ILE A 29 -12.20 -4.79 5.25
CA ILE A 29 -12.46 -3.35 5.11
C ILE A 29 -13.89 -3.09 4.63
N GLN A 30 -14.43 -3.94 3.75
CA GLN A 30 -15.80 -3.78 3.25
C GLN A 30 -16.85 -3.92 4.35
N THR A 31 -16.50 -4.53 5.49
CA THR A 31 -17.41 -4.69 6.63
C THR A 31 -17.31 -3.55 7.64
N ILE A 32 -16.35 -2.63 7.50
CA ILE A 32 -16.15 -1.55 8.44
C ILE A 32 -17.20 -0.46 8.24
N ASP A 33 -17.81 -0.03 9.34
CA ASP A 33 -18.69 1.15 9.35
C ASP A 33 -17.80 2.39 9.25
N LEU A 34 -17.73 2.99 8.06
CA LEU A 34 -16.88 4.14 7.77
C LEU A 34 -17.30 5.39 8.55
N GLU A 35 -18.56 5.51 8.92
CA GLU A 35 -19.03 6.61 9.76
C GLU A 35 -18.44 6.51 11.17
N ARG A 36 -18.37 5.30 11.69
CA ARG A 36 -17.94 5.06 13.07
C ARG A 36 -16.43 4.88 13.19
N PHE A 37 -15.80 4.24 12.20
CA PHE A 37 -14.39 3.84 12.26
C PHE A 37 -13.55 4.36 11.10
N PRO A 38 -13.62 5.67 10.77
CA PRO A 38 -12.88 6.16 9.61
C PRO A 38 -11.35 6.08 9.79
N SER A 39 -10.84 6.32 11.00
CA SER A 39 -9.40 6.24 11.26
C SER A 39 -8.89 4.81 11.13
N ASN A 40 -9.64 3.85 11.65
CA ASN A 40 -9.26 2.44 11.54
C ASN A 40 -9.27 1.98 10.09
N ALA A 41 -10.29 2.39 9.33
CA ALA A 41 -10.35 2.07 7.90
C ALA A 41 -9.16 2.65 7.13
N ALA A 42 -8.79 3.90 7.41
CA ALA A 42 -7.64 4.55 6.76
C ALA A 42 -6.34 3.77 7.03
N LYS A 43 -6.13 3.32 8.26
CA LYS A 43 -4.96 2.50 8.62
C LYS A 43 -4.93 1.21 7.83
N GLU A 44 -6.06 0.52 7.75
CA GLU A 44 -6.14 -0.76 7.04
C GLU A 44 -5.91 -0.58 5.53
N TYR A 45 -6.46 0.47 4.93
CA TYR A 45 -6.19 0.79 3.53
C TYR A 45 -4.70 0.99 3.27
N TYR A 46 -4.04 1.74 4.14
CA TYR A 46 -2.60 1.95 3.98
C TYR A 46 -1.83 0.64 4.09
N ASP A 47 -2.16 -0.19 5.07
CA ASP A 47 -1.47 -1.47 5.27
C ASP A 47 -1.64 -2.39 4.05
N VAL A 48 -2.82 -2.42 3.44
CA VAL A 48 -3.04 -3.17 2.19
C VAL A 48 -2.13 -2.66 1.08
N ILE A 49 -2.11 -1.35 0.87
CA ILE A 49 -1.29 -0.76 -0.20
C ILE A 49 0.19 -1.05 0.05
N ARG A 50 0.66 -0.86 1.27
CA ARG A 50 2.05 -1.14 1.65
C ARG A 50 2.43 -2.60 1.39
N GLU A 51 1.57 -3.52 1.78
CA GLU A 51 1.80 -4.95 1.55
C GLU A 51 1.87 -5.28 0.06
N LEU A 52 0.97 -4.72 -0.73
CA LEU A 52 0.96 -4.94 -2.17
C LEU A 52 2.22 -4.36 -2.84
N ILE A 53 2.68 -3.19 -2.41
CA ILE A 53 3.93 -2.63 -2.93
C ILE A 53 5.12 -3.53 -2.56
N SER A 54 5.13 -4.06 -1.34
CA SER A 54 6.16 -5.02 -0.91
C SER A 54 6.18 -6.26 -1.80
N ALA A 55 5.00 -6.78 -2.19
CA ALA A 55 4.92 -7.93 -3.09
C ALA A 55 5.50 -7.60 -4.47
N VAL A 56 5.25 -6.40 -5.00
CA VAL A 56 5.85 -5.95 -6.26
C VAL A 56 7.38 -5.98 -6.16
N LEU A 57 7.93 -5.42 -5.08
CA LEU A 57 9.37 -5.39 -4.86
C LEU A 57 9.96 -6.80 -4.79
N LEU A 58 9.32 -7.72 -4.08
CA LEU A 58 9.76 -9.10 -4.00
C LEU A 58 9.82 -9.76 -5.37
N LEU A 59 8.83 -9.50 -6.22
CA LEU A 59 8.78 -10.05 -7.57
C LEU A 59 9.82 -9.40 -8.48
N ASP A 60 10.20 -8.17 -8.21
CA ASP A 60 11.27 -7.47 -8.93
C ASP A 60 12.67 -7.82 -8.39
N GLY A 61 12.73 -8.59 -7.29
CA GLY A 61 13.98 -9.04 -6.72
C GLY A 61 14.62 -8.07 -5.73
N TYR A 62 13.80 -7.35 -4.96
CA TYR A 62 14.28 -6.39 -3.96
C TYR A 62 13.57 -6.54 -2.63
N LYS A 63 14.28 -6.18 -1.55
CA LYS A 63 13.73 -5.98 -0.22
C LYS A 63 14.16 -4.61 0.27
N THR A 64 13.42 -4.05 1.22
CA THR A 64 13.79 -2.81 1.90
C THR A 64 14.07 -3.09 3.37
N TYR A 65 14.81 -2.18 4.01
CA TYR A 65 15.11 -2.28 5.42
C TYR A 65 15.32 -0.89 6.02
N GLY A 66 15.22 -0.80 7.35
CA GLY A 66 15.53 0.41 8.11
C GLY A 66 14.40 1.41 8.17
N GLU A 67 14.64 2.51 8.87
CA GLU A 67 13.70 3.62 8.99
C GLU A 67 13.50 4.31 7.64
N GLY A 68 12.26 4.72 7.36
CA GLY A 68 11.93 5.37 6.11
C GLY A 68 11.78 4.42 4.93
N ALA A 69 11.89 3.09 5.17
CA ALA A 69 11.76 2.10 4.11
C ALA A 69 10.43 2.20 3.37
N HIS A 70 9.34 2.45 4.07
CA HIS A 70 8.01 2.55 3.44
C HIS A 70 7.94 3.73 2.46
N LYS A 71 8.52 4.86 2.82
CA LYS A 71 8.61 6.01 1.92
C LYS A 71 9.40 5.65 0.66
N LYS A 72 10.49 4.91 0.83
CA LYS A 72 11.34 4.47 -0.29
C LYS A 72 10.60 3.52 -1.23
N THR A 73 9.74 2.64 -0.71
CA THR A 73 8.94 1.76 -1.56
C THR A 73 7.96 2.55 -2.43
N ILE A 74 7.39 3.62 -1.91
CA ILE A 74 6.50 4.48 -2.68
C ILE A 74 7.29 5.21 -3.78
N GLU A 75 8.49 5.70 -3.47
CA GLU A 75 9.38 6.32 -4.46
C GLU A 75 9.75 5.32 -5.57
N TYR A 76 10.04 4.08 -5.19
CA TYR A 76 10.33 3.01 -6.14
C TYR A 76 9.17 2.80 -7.10
N LEU A 77 7.95 2.73 -6.58
CA LEU A 77 6.75 2.57 -7.39
C LEU A 77 6.61 3.72 -8.39
N SER A 78 6.78 4.94 -7.92
CA SER A 78 6.68 6.14 -8.75
C SER A 78 7.71 6.15 -9.87
N LYS A 79 8.95 5.76 -9.56
CA LYS A 79 10.05 5.76 -10.52
C LYS A 79 9.92 4.69 -11.59
N ASN A 80 9.47 3.51 -11.21
CA ASN A 80 9.55 2.33 -12.07
C ASN A 80 8.25 1.95 -12.76
N TYR A 81 7.12 2.49 -12.33
CA TYR A 81 5.79 2.10 -12.84
C TYR A 81 4.97 3.34 -13.18
N LYS A 82 5.01 3.73 -14.45
CA LYS A 82 4.38 4.97 -14.94
C LYS A 82 2.86 4.88 -15.05
N GLU A 83 2.27 3.72 -14.87
CA GLU A 83 0.81 3.55 -14.83
C GLU A 83 0.18 4.22 -13.60
N PHE A 84 0.98 4.53 -12.57
CA PHE A 84 0.51 5.30 -11.42
C PHE A 84 0.64 6.79 -11.69
N THR A 85 -0.45 7.52 -11.57
CA THR A 85 -0.44 8.97 -11.78
C THR A 85 0.21 9.69 -10.61
N GLU A 86 0.65 10.93 -10.82
CA GLU A 86 1.19 11.77 -9.75
C GLU A 86 0.17 11.94 -8.61
N TYR A 87 -1.11 12.05 -8.96
CA TYR A 87 -2.19 12.17 -7.99
C TYR A 87 -2.30 10.91 -7.14
N GLU A 88 -2.20 9.72 -7.75
CA GLU A 88 -2.25 8.44 -7.04
C GLU A 88 -1.05 8.29 -6.09
N ILE A 89 0.15 8.60 -6.55
CA ILE A 89 1.36 8.54 -5.72
C ILE A 89 1.23 9.51 -4.54
N SER A 90 0.76 10.72 -4.79
CA SER A 90 0.53 11.73 -3.76
C SER A 90 -0.50 11.24 -2.73
N ALA A 91 -1.56 10.57 -3.19
CA ALA A 91 -2.58 10.01 -2.31
C ALA A 91 -2.00 8.92 -1.39
N ILE A 92 -1.10 8.07 -1.91
CA ILE A 92 -0.43 7.05 -1.10
C ILE A 92 0.46 7.71 -0.03
N GLU A 93 1.23 8.74 -0.41
CA GLU A 93 2.08 9.48 0.52
C GLU A 93 1.27 10.17 1.62
N ASP A 94 0.17 10.80 1.25
CA ASP A 94 -0.73 11.44 2.22
C ASP A 94 -1.30 10.42 3.19
N LEU A 95 -1.69 9.25 2.66
CA LEU A 95 -2.24 8.18 3.48
C LEU A 95 -1.18 7.62 4.45
N ARG A 96 0.07 7.48 3.99
CA ARG A 96 1.19 7.05 4.84
C ARG A 96 1.38 8.01 6.02
N THR A 97 1.43 9.31 5.73
CA THR A 97 1.58 10.35 6.74
C THR A 97 0.42 10.31 7.74
N LEU A 98 -0.79 10.18 7.23
CA LEU A 98 -2.00 10.12 8.05
C LEU A 98 -1.99 8.87 8.93
N ARG A 99 -1.64 7.72 8.37
CA ARG A 99 -1.56 6.46 9.12
C ARG A 99 -0.57 6.59 10.29
N ASN A 100 0.56 7.24 10.06
CA ASN A 100 1.55 7.44 11.13
C ASN A 100 1.00 8.33 12.25
N ARG A 101 0.26 9.39 11.91
CA ARG A 101 -0.38 10.25 12.89
C ARG A 101 -1.44 9.49 13.69
N ILE A 102 -2.23 8.65 13.04
CA ILE A 102 -3.24 7.82 13.70
C ILE A 102 -2.57 6.83 14.65
N ALA A 103 -1.53 6.13 14.18
CA ALA A 103 -0.89 5.06 14.92
C ALA A 103 -0.04 5.57 16.09
N TYR A 104 0.68 6.67 15.89
CA TYR A 104 1.62 7.16 16.91
C TYR A 104 1.11 8.30 17.76
N ASP A 105 0.21 9.13 17.20
CA ASP A 105 -0.30 10.31 17.90
C ASP A 105 -1.77 10.19 18.32
N GLY A 106 -2.43 9.08 17.98
CA GLY A 106 -3.85 8.91 18.28
C GLY A 106 -4.74 9.90 17.56
N PHE A 107 -4.32 10.35 16.38
CA PHE A 107 -5.09 11.30 15.59
C PHE A 107 -6.34 10.66 15.01
N PHE A 108 -7.47 11.38 15.03
CA PHE A 108 -8.72 10.90 14.40
C PHE A 108 -8.97 11.65 13.12
N VAL A 109 -9.24 10.92 12.04
CA VAL A 109 -9.61 11.52 10.75
C VAL A 109 -11.08 11.89 10.75
N GLN A 110 -11.44 12.81 9.86
CA GLN A 110 -12.83 13.18 9.64
C GLN A 110 -13.58 12.01 9.03
N LYS A 111 -14.88 11.92 9.33
CA LYS A 111 -15.75 10.81 8.90
C LYS A 111 -15.72 10.56 7.40
N ASP A 112 -15.66 11.63 6.61
CA ASP A 112 -15.75 11.53 5.16
C ASP A 112 -14.40 11.31 4.44
N TYR A 113 -13.29 11.23 5.19
CA TYR A 113 -11.96 11.11 4.57
C TYR A 113 -11.87 9.90 3.66
N VAL A 114 -12.21 8.72 4.16
CA VAL A 114 -12.11 7.48 3.39
C VAL A 114 -13.05 7.52 2.20
N THR A 115 -14.30 7.97 2.42
CA THR A 115 -15.29 8.06 1.36
C THR A 115 -14.83 8.94 0.21
N ARG A 116 -14.22 10.09 0.52
CA ARG A 116 -13.69 11.01 -0.50
C ARG A 116 -12.50 10.42 -1.27
N LYS A 117 -11.70 9.57 -0.62
CA LYS A 117 -10.48 9.00 -1.21
C LYS A 117 -10.69 7.60 -1.79
N GLU A 118 -11.81 6.98 -1.49
CA GLU A 118 -12.05 5.57 -1.80
C GLU A 118 -11.81 5.22 -3.27
N LYS A 119 -12.31 6.04 -4.19
CA LYS A 119 -12.14 5.80 -5.62
C LYS A 119 -10.66 5.76 -6.02
N THR A 120 -9.86 6.71 -5.53
CA THR A 120 -8.42 6.78 -5.82
C THR A 120 -7.70 5.60 -5.21
N LEU A 121 -8.01 5.26 -3.96
CA LEU A 121 -7.38 4.13 -3.26
C LEU A 121 -7.72 2.81 -3.95
N ASP A 122 -8.96 2.63 -4.37
CA ASP A 122 -9.39 1.44 -5.10
C ASP A 122 -8.67 1.31 -6.44
N SER A 123 -8.46 2.42 -7.14
CA SER A 123 -7.69 2.44 -8.39
C SER A 123 -6.24 1.99 -8.16
N VAL A 124 -5.60 2.52 -7.12
CA VAL A 124 -4.22 2.13 -6.75
C VAL A 124 -4.16 0.63 -6.44
N ILE A 125 -5.08 0.16 -5.62
CA ILE A 125 -5.12 -1.25 -5.20
C ILE A 125 -5.35 -2.15 -6.41
N HIS A 126 -6.28 -1.78 -7.29
CA HIS A 126 -6.57 -2.54 -8.51
C HIS A 126 -5.32 -2.65 -9.40
N LYS A 127 -4.61 -1.54 -9.60
CA LYS A 127 -3.39 -1.54 -10.42
C LYS A 127 -2.31 -2.43 -9.81
N LEU A 128 -2.12 -2.35 -8.50
CA LEU A 128 -1.13 -3.18 -7.80
C LEU A 128 -1.47 -4.67 -7.91
N ARG A 129 -2.73 -5.02 -7.67
CA ARG A 129 -3.18 -6.43 -7.75
C ARG A 129 -3.00 -6.98 -9.17
N THR A 130 -3.40 -6.22 -10.17
CA THR A 130 -3.26 -6.61 -11.58
C THR A 130 -1.79 -6.84 -11.93
N MET A 131 -0.92 -5.92 -11.51
CA MET A 131 0.52 -6.00 -11.73
C MET A 131 1.12 -7.25 -11.09
N ILE A 132 0.77 -7.51 -9.83
CA ILE A 132 1.27 -8.68 -9.11
C ILE A 132 0.83 -9.97 -9.79
N LYS A 133 -0.45 -10.08 -10.14
CA LYS A 133 -0.99 -11.27 -10.83
C LYS A 133 -0.28 -11.52 -12.15
N HIS A 134 0.01 -10.46 -12.90
CA HIS A 134 0.74 -10.57 -14.15
C HIS A 134 2.18 -11.09 -13.91
N LYS A 135 2.87 -10.54 -12.91
CA LYS A 135 4.24 -10.95 -12.58
C LYS A 135 4.32 -12.40 -12.06
N LEU A 136 3.24 -12.91 -11.50
CA LEU A 136 3.18 -14.28 -10.97
C LEU A 136 2.95 -15.34 -12.05
N GLN A 137 2.58 -14.93 -13.23
CA GLN A 137 2.35 -15.84 -14.37
C GLN A 137 3.64 -16.46 -14.91
#